data_76c4f2515f4ab08988b36e295c08f83d
#
_entry.id   76c4f2515f4ab08988b36e295c08f83d
#
_cell.length_a   1.000
_cell.length_b   1.000
_cell.length_c   1.000
_cell.angle_alpha   90.00
_cell.angle_beta   90.00
_cell.angle_gamma   90.00
#
_symmetry.space_group_name_H-M   'P 1'
#
loop_
_entity.id
_entity.type
_entity.pdbx_description
1 polymer ?
#
loop_
_entity_poly.entity_id
_entity_poly.type
_entity_poly.pdbx_seq_one_letter_code
_entity_poly.pdbx_strand_id
1 'polypeptide(L)' 'MDMGVLIMAIWKSVEGIECTYKGQHAYIIAEYIQPRYPNEIPHYNTVAIKLDDGELLYYIPLTDIRILN' A
#
# COMPACT_ATOMS: atom_id res chain seq x y z
N MET A 1 18.87 5.30 10.70
CA MET A 1 17.84 4.35 11.05
C MET A 1 17.12 3.89 9.79
N ASP A 2 16.96 2.66 9.67
CA ASP A 2 16.34 2.10 8.50
C ASP A 2 14.85 1.96 8.69
N MET A 3 14.10 2.68 7.90
CA MET A 3 12.64 2.59 7.94
C MET A 3 12.13 1.21 7.57
N GLY A 4 12.96 0.43 6.89
CA GLY A 4 12.55 -0.90 6.48
C GLY A 4 12.20 -1.82 7.62
N VAL A 5 12.65 -1.52 8.83
CA VAL A 5 12.31 -2.37 9.97
C VAL A 5 10.81 -2.36 10.27
N LEU A 6 10.09 -1.36 9.80
CA LEU A 6 8.66 -1.26 10.04
C LEU A 6 7.85 -1.93 8.93
N ILE A 7 8.47 -2.24 7.83
CA ILE A 7 7.79 -2.83 6.67
C ILE A 7 8.46 -4.14 6.37
N MET A 8 7.80 -5.22 6.76
CA MET A 8 8.36 -6.57 6.68
C MET A 8 8.15 -7.22 5.33
N ALA A 9 7.81 -6.43 4.31
CA ALA A 9 7.52 -6.94 2.98
C ALA A 9 8.34 -6.20 1.94
N ILE A 10 8.33 -6.72 0.73
CA ILE A 10 8.97 -6.07 -0.41
C ILE A 10 7.86 -5.36 -1.19
N TRP A 11 8.05 -4.07 -1.39
CA TRP A 11 7.09 -3.21 -2.05
C TRP A 11 7.69 -2.64 -3.32
N LYS A 12 6.85 -2.45 -4.32
CA LYS A 12 7.22 -1.77 -5.55
C LYS A 12 6.59 -0.40 -5.55
N SER A 13 7.41 0.64 -5.63
CA SER A 13 6.90 2.01 -5.73
C SER A 13 6.19 2.21 -7.06
N VAL A 14 5.07 2.90 -7.02
CA VAL A 14 4.35 3.30 -8.22
C VAL A 14 4.09 4.79 -8.16
N GLU A 15 3.85 5.40 -9.32
CA GLU A 15 3.41 6.79 -9.33
C GLU A 15 2.04 6.86 -8.69
N GLY A 16 1.79 7.95 -7.96
CA GLY A 16 0.54 8.07 -7.23
C GLY A 16 -0.67 7.89 -8.14
N ILE A 17 -1.40 6.81 -7.94
CA ILE A 17 -2.62 6.52 -8.69
C ILE A 17 -3.78 7.00 -7.85
N GLU A 18 -4.52 7.95 -8.40
CA GLU A 18 -5.61 8.57 -7.65
C GLU A 18 -6.74 7.57 -7.41
N CYS A 19 -7.24 7.55 -6.19
CA CYS A 19 -8.25 6.58 -5.79
C CYS A 19 -9.05 7.08 -4.59
N THR A 20 -10.05 6.30 -4.19
CA THR A 20 -10.71 6.50 -2.91
C THR A 20 -10.63 5.21 -2.11
N TYR A 21 -10.59 5.36 -0.79
CA TYR A 21 -10.60 4.26 0.16
C TYR A 21 -11.57 4.65 1.28
N LYS A 22 -12.62 3.87 1.44
CA LYS A 22 -13.66 4.14 2.44
C LYS A 22 -14.17 5.58 2.34
N GLY A 23 -14.37 6.03 1.11
CA GLY A 23 -14.88 7.37 0.85
C GLY A 23 -13.86 8.49 0.97
N GLN A 24 -12.60 8.18 1.31
CA GLN A 24 -11.56 9.18 1.44
C GLN A 24 -10.68 9.19 0.20
N HIS A 25 -10.33 10.39 -0.24
CA HIS A 25 -9.43 10.55 -1.38
C HIS A 25 -8.01 10.16 -0.99
N ALA A 26 -7.34 9.46 -1.88
CA ALA A 26 -6.00 8.95 -1.60
C ALA A 26 -5.24 8.69 -2.90
N TYR A 27 -3.97 8.30 -2.74
CA TYR A 27 -3.14 7.89 -3.86
C TYR A 27 -2.49 6.55 -3.53
N ILE A 28 -2.52 5.62 -4.48
CA ILE A 28 -1.75 4.39 -4.35
C ILE A 28 -0.30 4.73 -4.64
N ILE A 29 0.59 4.42 -3.71
CA ILE A 29 2.01 4.78 -3.84
C ILE A 29 2.93 3.58 -3.94
N ALA A 30 2.44 2.39 -3.62
CA ALA A 30 3.26 1.19 -3.72
C ALA A 30 2.37 -0.04 -3.82
N GLU A 31 2.90 -1.09 -4.47
CA GLU A 31 2.25 -2.38 -4.59
C GLU A 31 3.01 -3.40 -3.76
N TYR A 32 2.28 -4.26 -3.09
CA TYR A 32 2.89 -5.37 -2.38
C TYR A 32 3.40 -6.41 -3.39
N ILE A 33 4.64 -6.84 -3.21
CA ILE A 33 5.23 -7.83 -4.11
C ILE A 33 5.28 -9.19 -3.44
N GLN A 34 5.95 -9.27 -2.30
CA GLN A 34 6.14 -10.55 -1.62
C GLN A 34 6.64 -10.32 -0.20
N PRO A 35 6.53 -11.32 0.68
CA PRO A 35 7.12 -11.22 2.01
C PRO A 35 8.64 -11.08 1.90
N ARG A 36 9.23 -10.35 2.84
CA ARG A 36 10.69 -10.24 2.91
C ARG A 36 11.30 -11.52 3.44
N TYR A 37 10.63 -12.18 4.38
CA TYR A 37 11.14 -13.38 5.02
C TYR A 37 10.19 -14.56 4.80
N PRO A 38 10.72 -15.78 4.75
CA PRO A 38 9.87 -16.95 4.41
C PRO A 38 8.74 -17.24 5.40
N ASN A 39 8.91 -16.80 6.65
CA ASN A 39 7.90 -17.08 7.67
C ASN A 39 6.84 -15.97 7.79
N GLU A 40 6.91 -14.97 6.95
CA GLU A 40 5.88 -13.93 6.96
C GLU A 40 4.65 -14.39 6.20
N ILE A 41 3.49 -13.95 6.68
CA ILE A 41 2.24 -14.24 6.00
C ILE A 41 2.12 -13.31 4.80
N PRO A 42 1.94 -13.86 3.59
CA PRO A 42 1.82 -13.01 2.41
C PRO A 42 0.52 -12.18 2.43
N HIS A 43 0.59 -10.99 1.85
CA HIS A 43 -0.55 -10.09 1.71
C HIS A 43 -0.69 -9.68 0.25
N TYR A 44 -0.81 -10.67 -0.65
CA TYR A 44 -0.89 -10.41 -2.07
C TYR A 44 -2.12 -9.58 -2.42
N ASN A 45 -2.03 -8.82 -3.50
CA ASN A 45 -3.12 -7.97 -3.99
C ASN A 45 -3.47 -6.87 -3.01
N THR A 46 -2.47 -6.39 -2.27
CA THR A 46 -2.63 -5.21 -1.42
C THR A 46 -1.72 -4.10 -1.88
N VAL A 47 -2.01 -2.90 -1.43
CA VAL A 47 -1.26 -1.71 -1.80
C VAL A 47 -1.03 -0.86 -0.57
N ALA A 48 -0.10 0.08 -0.71
CA ALA A 48 0.06 1.16 0.26
C ALA A 48 -0.55 2.41 -0.34
N ILE A 49 -1.28 3.15 0.46
CA ILE A 49 -1.92 4.37 0.01
C ILE A 49 -1.52 5.53 0.91
N LYS A 50 -1.59 6.73 0.34
CA LYS A 50 -1.35 7.96 1.07
C LYS A 50 -2.64 8.78 1.02
N LEU A 51 -3.19 9.07 2.17
CA LEU A 51 -4.37 9.90 2.29
C LEU A 51 -4.00 11.37 2.08
N ASP A 52 -5.02 12.19 1.81
CA ASP A 52 -4.78 13.63 1.56
C ASP A 52 -4.12 14.33 2.73
N ASP A 53 -4.34 13.86 3.95
CA ASP A 53 -3.71 14.46 5.13
C ASP A 53 -2.27 13.98 5.35
N GLY A 54 -1.77 13.12 4.46
CA GLY A 54 -0.41 12.61 4.54
C GLY A 54 -0.27 11.29 5.26
N GLU A 55 -1.35 10.76 5.80
CA GLU A 55 -1.29 9.47 6.49
C GLU A 55 -1.02 8.35 5.50
N LEU A 56 -0.14 7.42 5.89
CA LEU A 56 0.20 6.26 5.07
C LEU A 56 -0.47 5.03 5.65
N LEU A 57 -1.16 4.28 4.79
CA LEU A 57 -1.81 3.04 5.18
C LEU A 57 -1.25 1.92 4.32
N TYR A 58 -0.93 0.79 4.95
CA TYR A 58 -0.32 -0.35 4.27
C TYR A 58 -1.26 -1.54 4.27
N TYR A 59 -1.01 -2.47 3.34
CA TYR A 59 -1.75 -3.74 3.25
C TYR A 59 -3.23 -3.54 3.01
N ILE A 60 -3.56 -2.55 2.17
CA ILE A 60 -4.95 -2.26 1.84
C ILE A 60 -5.36 -3.16 0.68
N PRO A 61 -6.36 -4.02 0.84
CA PRO A 61 -6.79 -4.88 -0.26
C PRO A 61 -7.25 -4.07 -1.47
N LEU A 62 -6.85 -4.49 -2.65
CA LEU A 62 -7.28 -3.80 -3.86
C LEU A 62 -8.80 -3.76 -4.00
N THR A 63 -9.49 -4.76 -3.45
CA THR A 63 -10.95 -4.80 -3.51
C THR A 63 -11.60 -3.68 -2.71
N ASP A 64 -10.85 -3.05 -1.79
CA ASP A 64 -11.37 -1.93 -1.00
C ASP A 64 -11.06 -0.58 -1.63
N ILE A 65 -10.39 -0.58 -2.76
CA ILE A 65 -9.93 0.63 -3.43
C ILE A 65 -10.77 0.88 -4.66
N ARG A 66 -11.13 2.14 -4.87
CA ARG A 66 -11.80 2.55 -6.10
C ARG A 66 -10.88 3.51 -6.85
N ILE A 67 -10.41 3.09 -8.00
CA ILE A 67 -9.50 3.91 -8.80
C ILE A 67 -10.30 4.97 -9.55
N LEU A 68 -9.82 6.19 -9.50
CA LEU A 68 -10.46 7.33 -10.16
C LEU A 68 -9.70 7.63 -11.45
N ASN A 69 -10.39 7.53 -12.56
CA ASN A 69 -9.79 7.87 -13.84
C ASN A 69 -10.78 8.62 -14.67
#